data_b73c3025c50af799d378e8f804699464
#
_entry.id   b73c3025c50af799d378e8f804699464
#
_cell.length_a   1.000
_cell.length_b   1.000
_cell.length_c   1.000
_cell.angle_alpha   90.00
_cell.angle_beta   90.00
_cell.angle_gamma   90.00
#
_symmetry.space_group_name_H-M   'P 1'
#
loop_
_entity.id
_entity.type
_entity.pdbx_description
1 polymer ?
#
loop_
_entity_poly.entity_id
_entity_poly.type
_entity_poly.pdbx_seq_one_letter_code
_entity_poly.pdbx_strand_id
1 'polypeptide(L)'
;MTRVALPDSFLRLPITHRALHHRAAGRIENSPQAIRAAVAAGYGIEVDLQLSADGVPMVFHDEVLDRLTGEAGPVNTRTAAELGRIRLTGSTDTIPTLAEALALIAGRVPLLIEIKDQSLTMGPTDGRLEAATAEGLNGYQGDVALMSFNPASVAHMARLAPQLPRGITTSAYDPDDWAPMPEPMCAHFRAIPDYDATLSSFISHEAPDL
;
A
#
# COMPACT_ATOMS: atom_id res chain seq x y z
N MET A 1 14.23 19.34 3.39
CA MET A 1 13.01 18.86 2.72
C MET A 1 11.81 19.41 3.48
N THR A 2 10.69 19.62 2.82
CA THR A 2 9.45 20.16 3.41
C THR A 2 8.33 19.11 3.34
N ARG A 3 7.34 19.22 4.22
CA ARG A 3 6.10 18.45 4.10
C ARG A 3 5.37 18.88 2.83
N VAL A 4 4.83 17.90 2.11
CA VAL A 4 3.97 18.13 0.94
C VAL A 4 2.52 18.00 1.40
N ALA A 5 1.71 19.01 1.14
CA ALA A 5 0.30 18.97 1.51
C ALA A 5 -0.45 17.85 0.76
N LEU A 6 -1.38 17.22 1.45
CA LEU A 6 -2.29 16.26 0.84
C LEU A 6 -3.20 16.98 -0.16
N PRO A 7 -3.35 16.52 -1.42
CA PRO A 7 -4.26 17.13 -2.37
C PRO A 7 -5.71 17.12 -1.89
N ASP A 8 -6.46 18.15 -2.25
CA ASP A 8 -7.88 18.33 -1.86
C ASP A 8 -8.77 17.14 -2.26
N SER A 9 -8.43 16.42 -3.31
CA SER A 9 -9.15 15.23 -3.77
C SER A 9 -9.24 14.14 -2.70
N PHE A 10 -8.20 13.98 -1.87
CA PHE A 10 -8.19 13.04 -0.74
C PHE A 10 -9.12 13.46 0.40
N LEU A 11 -9.47 14.75 0.49
CA LEU A 11 -10.34 15.29 1.54
C LEU A 11 -11.81 15.34 1.12
N ARG A 12 -12.10 15.20 -0.18
CA ARG A 12 -13.45 15.36 -0.74
C ARG A 12 -14.09 14.06 -1.22
N LEU A 13 -13.28 13.06 -1.52
CA LEU A 13 -13.76 11.79 -2.06
C LEU A 13 -13.59 10.67 -1.03
N PRO A 14 -14.57 9.77 -0.89
CA PRO A 14 -14.33 8.53 -0.15
C PRO A 14 -13.20 7.74 -0.80
N ILE A 15 -12.33 7.17 0.02
CA ILE A 15 -11.24 6.30 -0.43
C ILE A 15 -11.62 4.86 -0.14
N THR A 16 -11.60 4.03 -1.15
CA THR A 16 -11.93 2.60 -1.02
C THR A 16 -10.71 1.82 -0.60
N HIS A 17 -10.75 1.21 0.59
CA HIS A 17 -9.71 0.35 1.14
C HIS A 17 -9.53 -0.90 0.27
N ARG A 18 -8.31 -1.12 -0.24
CA ARG A 18 -7.96 -2.18 -1.21
C ARG A 18 -8.84 -2.16 -2.46
N ALA A 19 -9.13 -0.96 -2.94
CA ALA A 19 -10.08 -0.66 -4.00
C ALA A 19 -11.55 -1.02 -3.66
N LEU A 20 -12.48 -0.80 -4.61
CA LEU A 20 -13.92 -1.07 -4.37
C LEU A 20 -14.22 -2.57 -4.54
N HIS A 21 -13.70 -3.36 -3.63
CA HIS A 21 -13.85 -4.81 -3.63
C HIS A 21 -15.25 -5.25 -3.14
N HIS A 22 -15.70 -6.40 -3.61
CA HIS A 22 -16.93 -7.06 -3.18
C HIS A 22 -16.82 -8.55 -3.50
N ARG A 23 -16.31 -9.34 -2.59
CA ARG A 23 -15.96 -10.75 -2.80
C ARG A 23 -17.11 -11.58 -3.35
N ALA A 24 -18.34 -11.37 -2.87
CA ALA A 24 -19.51 -12.09 -3.35
C ALA A 24 -19.86 -11.80 -4.84
N ALA A 25 -19.40 -10.67 -5.39
CA ALA A 25 -19.52 -10.30 -6.79
C ALA A 25 -18.24 -10.61 -7.60
N GLY A 26 -17.30 -11.41 -7.07
CA GLY A 26 -16.05 -11.77 -7.73
C GLY A 26 -15.02 -10.64 -7.82
N ARG A 27 -15.28 -9.48 -7.21
CA ARG A 27 -14.31 -8.39 -7.09
C ARG A 27 -13.47 -8.57 -5.83
N ILE A 28 -12.30 -9.12 -6.00
CA ILE A 28 -11.37 -9.36 -4.89
C ILE A 28 -10.62 -8.07 -4.57
N GLU A 29 -10.22 -7.90 -3.31
CA GLU A 29 -9.37 -6.78 -2.88
C GLU A 29 -8.12 -6.65 -3.75
N ASN A 30 -7.65 -5.43 -3.99
CA ASN A 30 -6.46 -5.12 -4.79
C ASN A 30 -6.51 -5.64 -6.26
N SER A 31 -7.68 -6.07 -6.74
CA SER A 31 -7.82 -6.64 -8.08
C SER A 31 -8.09 -5.59 -9.17
N PRO A 32 -7.76 -5.89 -10.43
CA PRO A 32 -8.11 -5.05 -11.57
C PRO A 32 -9.61 -4.71 -11.65
N GLN A 33 -10.51 -5.65 -11.33
CA GLN A 33 -11.96 -5.40 -11.33
C GLN A 33 -12.37 -4.45 -10.19
N ALA A 34 -11.78 -4.58 -8.99
CA ALA A 34 -12.04 -3.68 -7.87
C ALA A 34 -11.57 -2.25 -8.18
N ILE A 35 -10.38 -2.11 -8.80
CA ILE A 35 -9.84 -0.82 -9.26
C ILE A 35 -10.78 -0.18 -10.30
N ARG A 36 -11.19 -0.93 -11.34
CA ARG A 36 -12.13 -0.41 -12.35
C ARG A 36 -13.47 0.01 -11.74
N ALA A 37 -13.96 -0.74 -10.75
CA ALA A 37 -15.21 -0.41 -10.07
C ALA A 37 -15.10 0.89 -9.26
N ALA A 38 -13.99 1.11 -8.56
CA ALA A 38 -13.74 2.36 -7.83
C ALA A 38 -13.66 3.56 -8.77
N VAL A 39 -12.90 3.44 -9.87
CA VAL A 39 -12.81 4.47 -10.91
C VAL A 39 -14.17 4.80 -11.51
N ALA A 40 -14.98 3.77 -11.82
CA ALA A 40 -16.31 3.97 -12.39
C ALA A 40 -17.28 4.66 -11.41
N ALA A 41 -17.11 4.43 -10.12
CA ALA A 41 -17.88 5.07 -9.05
C ALA A 41 -17.38 6.48 -8.71
N GLY A 42 -16.21 6.90 -9.19
CA GLY A 42 -15.58 8.18 -8.87
C GLY A 42 -15.00 8.23 -7.45
N TYR A 43 -14.68 7.10 -6.85
CA TYR A 43 -14.07 7.02 -5.52
C TYR A 43 -12.55 7.01 -5.61
N GLY A 44 -11.89 7.59 -4.60
CA GLY A 44 -10.47 7.38 -4.37
C GLY A 44 -10.16 5.91 -4.11
N ILE A 45 -8.94 5.54 -4.36
CA ILE A 45 -8.49 4.14 -4.26
C ILE A 45 -7.31 4.09 -3.30
N GLU A 46 -7.36 3.17 -2.36
CA GLU A 46 -6.19 2.73 -1.64
C GLU A 46 -5.79 1.34 -2.13
N VAL A 47 -4.48 1.08 -2.26
CA VAL A 47 -3.89 -0.21 -2.62
C VAL A 47 -2.64 -0.48 -1.83
N ASP A 48 -2.34 -1.78 -1.64
CA ASP A 48 -1.15 -2.27 -0.96
C ASP A 48 -0.10 -2.74 -1.97
N LEU A 49 1.18 -2.50 -1.67
CA LEU A 49 2.29 -2.99 -2.48
C LEU A 49 3.18 -3.97 -1.74
N GLN A 50 3.46 -5.10 -2.40
CA GLN A 50 4.48 -6.07 -2.06
C GLN A 50 5.55 -6.12 -3.15
N LEU A 51 6.76 -6.58 -2.81
CA LEU A 51 7.85 -6.71 -3.77
C LEU A 51 7.93 -8.13 -4.33
N SER A 52 8.00 -8.28 -5.66
CA SER A 52 8.31 -9.56 -6.29
C SER A 52 9.80 -9.95 -6.15
N ALA A 53 10.15 -11.20 -6.43
CA ALA A 53 11.54 -11.66 -6.40
C ALA A 53 12.47 -10.89 -7.36
N ASP A 54 11.93 -10.44 -8.49
CA ASP A 54 12.64 -9.66 -9.52
C ASP A 54 12.50 -8.15 -9.34
N GLY A 55 11.95 -7.68 -8.19
CA GLY A 55 11.98 -6.28 -7.80
C GLY A 55 10.84 -5.43 -8.39
N VAL A 56 9.75 -6.03 -8.84
CA VAL A 56 8.59 -5.32 -9.36
C VAL A 56 7.55 -5.13 -8.25
N PRO A 57 7.00 -3.91 -8.03
CA PRO A 57 5.91 -3.69 -7.10
C PRO A 57 4.62 -4.35 -7.59
N MET A 58 4.10 -5.28 -6.79
CA MET A 58 2.85 -6.01 -7.02
C MET A 58 1.75 -5.45 -6.13
N VAL A 59 0.53 -5.31 -6.67
CA VAL A 59 -0.61 -4.83 -5.89
C VAL A 59 -1.24 -6.02 -5.15
N PHE A 60 -0.83 -6.20 -3.90
CA PHE A 60 -1.24 -7.31 -3.05
C PHE A 60 -1.00 -6.97 -1.58
N HIS A 61 -1.93 -7.40 -0.69
CA HIS A 61 -1.85 -7.03 0.72
C HIS A 61 -0.91 -7.91 1.53
N ASP A 62 -1.09 -9.24 1.44
CA ASP A 62 -0.45 -10.18 2.34
C ASP A 62 1.01 -10.47 1.93
N GLU A 63 1.82 -10.87 2.87
CA GLU A 63 3.19 -11.35 2.63
C GLU A 63 3.22 -12.71 1.92
N VAL A 64 2.14 -13.49 2.08
CA VAL A 64 1.99 -14.84 1.53
C VAL A 64 0.73 -14.95 0.67
N LEU A 65 0.73 -15.90 -0.28
CA LEU A 65 -0.31 -16.07 -1.28
C LEU A 65 -1.58 -16.76 -0.77
N ASP A 66 -1.50 -17.40 0.38
CA ASP A 66 -2.42 -18.43 0.90
C ASP A 66 -3.88 -17.98 1.02
N ARG A 67 -4.13 -16.77 1.51
CA ARG A 67 -5.49 -16.28 1.81
C ARG A 67 -6.31 -15.95 0.57
N LEU A 68 -5.67 -15.39 -0.45
CA LEU A 68 -6.35 -14.82 -1.61
C LEU A 68 -6.17 -15.60 -2.91
N THR A 69 -5.36 -16.68 -2.88
CA THR A 69 -5.08 -17.46 -4.09
C THR A 69 -5.19 -18.97 -3.81
N GLY A 70 -5.04 -19.79 -4.85
CA GLY A 70 -4.90 -21.25 -4.70
C GLY A 70 -3.46 -21.70 -4.52
N GLU A 71 -2.51 -20.76 -4.39
CA GLU A 71 -1.08 -20.99 -4.20
C GLU A 71 -0.67 -20.70 -2.76
N ALA A 72 0.50 -21.15 -2.34
CA ALA A 72 1.04 -20.92 -1.00
C ALA A 72 2.45 -20.35 -1.05
N GLY A 73 2.85 -19.73 0.06
CA GLY A 73 4.20 -19.24 0.30
C GLY A 73 4.39 -17.75 -0.02
N PRO A 74 5.60 -17.22 0.23
CA PRO A 74 5.86 -15.79 0.18
C PRO A 74 5.79 -15.20 -1.23
N VAL A 75 5.19 -14.02 -1.35
CA VAL A 75 5.09 -13.23 -2.59
C VAL A 75 6.49 -12.92 -3.16
N ASN A 76 7.41 -12.51 -2.30
CA ASN A 76 8.77 -12.10 -2.67
C ASN A 76 9.69 -13.25 -3.16
N THR A 77 9.20 -14.48 -3.20
CA THR A 77 9.91 -15.63 -3.78
C THR A 77 9.51 -15.92 -5.24
N ARG A 78 8.52 -15.21 -5.77
CA ARG A 78 8.00 -15.35 -7.13
C ARG A 78 8.32 -14.10 -7.95
N THR A 79 8.63 -14.29 -9.22
CA THR A 79 8.78 -13.17 -10.17
C THR A 79 7.43 -12.51 -10.46
N ALA A 80 7.43 -11.26 -10.91
CA ALA A 80 6.21 -10.57 -11.32
C ALA A 80 5.45 -11.32 -12.42
N ALA A 81 6.16 -11.93 -13.36
CA ALA A 81 5.56 -12.75 -14.42
C ALA A 81 4.87 -14.02 -13.89
N GLU A 82 5.36 -14.62 -12.82
CA GLU A 82 4.71 -15.74 -12.13
C GLU A 82 3.49 -15.27 -11.35
N LEU A 83 3.62 -14.21 -10.54
CA LEU A 83 2.53 -13.62 -9.76
C LEU A 83 1.37 -13.17 -10.66
N GLY A 84 1.67 -12.54 -11.79
CA GLY A 84 0.67 -12.09 -12.76
C GLY A 84 -0.12 -13.22 -13.46
N ARG A 85 0.24 -14.49 -13.26
CA ARG A 85 -0.52 -15.68 -13.72
C ARG A 85 -1.36 -16.31 -12.62
N ILE A 86 -1.13 -15.96 -11.35
CA ILE A 86 -1.84 -16.52 -10.21
C ILE A 86 -3.22 -15.87 -10.13
N ARG A 87 -4.26 -16.70 -10.19
CA ARG A 87 -5.65 -16.24 -10.07
C ARG A 87 -6.02 -15.94 -8.63
N LEU A 88 -6.72 -14.83 -8.44
CA LEU A 88 -7.37 -14.53 -7.17
C LEU A 88 -8.60 -15.42 -6.98
N THR A 89 -8.71 -16.05 -5.82
CA THR A 89 -9.77 -17.02 -5.50
C THR A 89 -11.15 -16.39 -5.61
N GLY A 90 -12.00 -16.97 -6.45
CA GLY A 90 -13.36 -16.47 -6.71
C GLY A 90 -13.43 -15.38 -7.78
N SER A 91 -12.34 -15.15 -8.54
CA SER A 91 -12.28 -14.18 -9.63
C SER A 91 -11.60 -14.76 -10.87
N THR A 92 -11.74 -14.04 -11.99
CA THR A 92 -10.93 -14.26 -13.20
C THR A 92 -9.68 -13.40 -13.21
N ASP A 93 -9.56 -12.44 -12.28
CA ASP A 93 -8.40 -11.55 -12.15
C ASP A 93 -7.19 -12.29 -11.58
N THR A 94 -6.02 -11.76 -11.88
CA THR A 94 -4.73 -12.17 -11.32
C THR A 94 -4.14 -11.03 -10.49
N ILE A 95 -3.00 -11.26 -9.84
CA ILE A 95 -2.28 -10.25 -9.06
C ILE A 95 -1.67 -9.23 -10.04
N PRO A 96 -2.08 -7.95 -10.02
CA PRO A 96 -1.55 -6.96 -10.93
C PRO A 96 -0.25 -6.32 -10.41
N THR A 97 0.55 -5.80 -11.31
CA THR A 97 1.66 -4.89 -10.99
C THR A 97 1.15 -3.49 -10.68
N LEU A 98 1.98 -2.66 -10.02
CA LEU A 98 1.70 -1.23 -9.86
C LEU A 98 1.49 -0.54 -11.22
N ALA A 99 2.30 -0.86 -12.22
CA ALA A 99 2.17 -0.27 -13.55
C ALA A 99 0.80 -0.54 -14.21
N GLU A 100 0.29 -1.77 -14.07
CA GLU A 100 -1.05 -2.13 -14.56
C GLU A 100 -2.14 -1.41 -13.79
N ALA A 101 -2.02 -1.29 -12.46
CA ALA A 101 -2.95 -0.52 -11.63
C ALA A 101 -2.97 0.96 -12.03
N LEU A 102 -1.80 1.59 -12.20
CA LEU A 102 -1.67 2.98 -12.65
C LEU A 102 -2.31 3.20 -14.01
N ALA A 103 -2.14 2.27 -14.95
CA ALA A 103 -2.77 2.33 -16.27
C ALA A 103 -4.32 2.23 -16.18
N LEU A 104 -4.83 1.41 -15.26
CA LEU A 104 -6.28 1.30 -15.02
C LEU A 104 -6.87 2.56 -14.37
N ILE A 105 -6.15 3.18 -13.44
CA ILE A 105 -6.60 4.39 -12.75
C ILE A 105 -6.46 5.61 -13.66
N ALA A 106 -5.34 5.73 -14.35
CA ALA A 106 -5.03 6.78 -15.35
C ALA A 106 -5.32 8.20 -14.83
N GLY A 107 -5.00 8.48 -13.56
CA GLY A 107 -5.16 9.80 -12.95
C GLY A 107 -6.59 10.25 -12.70
N ARG A 108 -7.59 9.41 -12.93
CA ARG A 108 -9.02 9.79 -12.87
C ARG A 108 -9.56 9.98 -11.47
N VAL A 109 -8.96 9.33 -10.49
CA VAL A 109 -9.30 9.41 -9.06
C VAL A 109 -8.01 9.43 -8.23
N PRO A 110 -8.04 9.96 -6.99
CA PRO A 110 -6.84 9.95 -6.15
C PRO A 110 -6.45 8.52 -5.75
N LEU A 111 -5.14 8.29 -5.66
CA LEU A 111 -4.54 7.00 -5.33
C LEU A 111 -3.70 7.11 -4.07
N LEU A 112 -4.09 6.39 -3.02
CA LEU A 112 -3.31 6.18 -1.81
C LEU A 112 -2.60 4.82 -1.91
N ILE A 113 -1.30 4.80 -1.71
CA ILE A 113 -0.48 3.59 -1.81
C ILE A 113 0.12 3.27 -0.45
N GLU A 114 -0.21 2.11 0.09
CA GLU A 114 0.48 1.56 1.23
C GLU A 114 1.69 0.74 0.78
N ILE A 115 2.87 1.11 1.27
CA ILE A 115 4.11 0.34 1.08
C ILE A 115 4.24 -0.61 2.25
N LYS A 116 4.08 -1.93 1.99
CA LYS A 116 4.17 -2.96 3.01
C LYS A 116 5.59 -3.11 3.54
N ASP A 117 5.71 -3.37 4.84
CA ASP A 117 7.01 -3.60 5.48
C ASP A 117 7.69 -4.86 4.93
N GLN A 118 8.81 -4.67 4.25
CA GLN A 118 9.59 -5.79 3.71
C GLN A 118 10.59 -6.34 4.74
N SER A 119 10.76 -5.69 5.89
CA SER A 119 11.61 -6.17 6.98
C SER A 119 10.92 -7.21 7.85
N LEU A 120 9.59 -7.27 7.82
CA LEU A 120 8.71 -8.12 8.66
C LEU A 120 8.86 -7.84 10.18
N THR A 121 9.55 -6.77 10.55
CA THR A 121 9.87 -6.45 11.94
C THR A 121 9.66 -4.98 12.28
N MET A 122 9.12 -4.20 11.33
CA MET A 122 9.02 -2.74 11.42
C MET A 122 10.37 -2.04 11.65
N GLY A 123 11.44 -2.74 11.27
CA GLY A 123 12.83 -2.26 11.37
C GLY A 123 13.29 -1.55 10.08
N PRO A 124 14.62 -1.33 9.96
CA PRO A 124 15.18 -0.77 8.74
C PRO A 124 14.82 -1.61 7.50
N THR A 125 14.38 -0.98 6.42
CA THR A 125 14.13 -1.61 5.12
C THR A 125 15.34 -1.45 4.21
N ASP A 126 15.49 -2.35 3.23
CA ASP A 126 16.51 -2.24 2.19
C ASP A 126 16.19 -1.20 1.11
N GLY A 127 14.96 -0.65 1.13
CA GLY A 127 14.52 0.41 0.24
C GLY A 127 14.18 -0.02 -1.18
N ARG A 128 14.19 -1.31 -1.50
CA ARG A 128 13.95 -1.79 -2.87
C ARG A 128 12.51 -1.57 -3.34
N LEU A 129 11.53 -1.84 -2.49
CA LEU A 129 10.12 -1.60 -2.81
C LEU A 129 9.85 -0.10 -2.97
N GLU A 130 10.41 0.71 -2.09
CA GLU A 130 10.28 2.17 -2.13
C GLU A 130 10.91 2.76 -3.41
N ALA A 131 12.10 2.29 -3.78
CA ALA A 131 12.78 2.74 -5.00
C ALA A 131 11.99 2.35 -6.26
N ALA A 132 11.54 1.10 -6.34
CA ALA A 132 10.73 0.63 -7.47
C ALA A 132 9.37 1.33 -7.56
N THR A 133 8.76 1.66 -6.41
CA THR A 133 7.52 2.45 -6.35
C THR A 133 7.75 3.87 -6.86
N ALA A 134 8.80 4.54 -6.39
CA ALA A 134 9.15 5.89 -6.84
C ALA A 134 9.43 5.95 -8.35
N GLU A 135 10.13 4.94 -8.88
CA GLU A 135 10.39 4.81 -10.32
C GLU A 135 9.08 4.59 -11.11
N GLY A 136 8.21 3.70 -10.65
CA GLY A 136 6.92 3.42 -11.29
C GLY A 136 5.96 4.62 -11.29
N LEU A 137 6.09 5.53 -10.33
CA LEU A 137 5.30 6.76 -10.24
C LEU A 137 5.90 7.93 -11.04
N ASN A 138 7.10 7.76 -11.59
CA ASN A 138 7.73 8.84 -12.36
C ASN A 138 6.92 9.15 -13.61
N GLY A 139 6.49 10.41 -13.73
CA GLY A 139 5.67 10.88 -14.85
C GLY A 139 4.18 10.50 -14.77
N TYR A 140 3.72 9.82 -13.71
CA TYR A 140 2.29 9.56 -13.53
C TYR A 140 1.52 10.87 -13.30
N GLN A 141 0.42 11.03 -14.01
CA GLN A 141 -0.42 12.23 -13.97
C GLN A 141 -1.68 11.95 -13.16
N GLY A 142 -1.65 12.22 -11.86
CA GLY A 142 -2.77 12.03 -10.95
C GLY A 142 -2.37 12.37 -9.52
N ASP A 143 -3.36 12.57 -8.67
CA ASP A 143 -3.13 12.79 -7.25
C ASP A 143 -2.73 11.46 -6.59
N VAL A 144 -1.52 11.41 -6.04
CA VAL A 144 -0.97 10.24 -5.33
C VAL A 144 -0.51 10.64 -3.95
N ALA A 145 -0.79 9.81 -2.98
CA ALA A 145 -0.20 9.87 -1.65
C ALA A 145 0.35 8.49 -1.26
N LEU A 146 1.38 8.49 -0.43
CA LEU A 146 2.06 7.27 0.01
C LEU A 146 1.90 7.09 1.52
N MET A 147 1.81 5.86 1.99
CA MET A 147 1.80 5.57 3.42
C MET A 147 2.50 4.24 3.73
N SER A 148 2.86 4.06 4.96
CA SER A 148 3.36 2.78 5.49
C SER A 148 3.19 2.73 7.00
N PHE A 149 3.00 1.55 7.55
CA PHE A 149 3.17 1.29 8.99
C PHE A 149 4.64 1.46 9.41
N ASN A 150 5.59 1.13 8.52
CA ASN A 150 7.01 1.25 8.82
C ASN A 150 7.52 2.68 8.57
N PRO A 151 7.93 3.44 9.62
CA PRO A 151 8.46 4.79 9.46
C PRO A 151 9.74 4.83 8.61
N ALA A 152 10.53 3.74 8.57
CA ALA A 152 11.71 3.68 7.71
C ALA A 152 11.33 3.73 6.22
N SER A 153 10.25 3.04 5.79
CA SER A 153 9.71 3.15 4.44
C SER A 153 9.25 4.56 4.12
N VAL A 154 8.52 5.21 5.04
CA VAL A 154 8.09 6.61 4.87
C VAL A 154 9.28 7.55 4.71
N ALA A 155 10.34 7.36 5.51
CA ALA A 155 11.59 8.14 5.42
C ALA A 155 12.33 7.87 4.09
N HIS A 156 12.30 6.64 3.55
CA HIS A 156 12.82 6.34 2.20
C HIS A 156 12.06 7.12 1.14
N MET A 157 10.72 7.10 1.18
CA MET A 157 9.89 7.83 0.22
C MET A 157 10.08 9.36 0.31
N ALA A 158 10.37 9.89 1.49
CA ALA A 158 10.72 11.31 1.65
C ALA A 158 11.94 11.72 0.82
N ARG A 159 12.90 10.79 0.61
CA ARG A 159 14.10 11.02 -0.21
C ARG A 159 13.91 10.71 -1.68
N LEU A 160 13.19 9.63 -1.99
CA LEU A 160 13.03 9.09 -3.34
C LEU A 160 11.96 9.81 -4.15
N ALA A 161 10.87 10.23 -3.48
CA ALA A 161 9.76 10.95 -4.10
C ALA A 161 9.37 12.18 -3.24
N PRO A 162 10.28 13.17 -3.09
CA PRO A 162 10.09 14.30 -2.17
C PRO A 162 8.88 15.18 -2.54
N GLN A 163 8.40 15.10 -3.77
CA GLN A 163 7.25 15.85 -4.29
C GLN A 163 5.90 15.21 -3.89
N LEU A 164 5.86 13.95 -3.46
CA LEU A 164 4.63 13.28 -3.10
C LEU A 164 4.32 13.43 -1.61
N PRO A 165 3.04 13.69 -1.24
CA PRO A 165 2.60 13.61 0.15
C PRO A 165 2.75 12.19 0.68
N ARG A 166 3.10 12.09 1.97
CA ARG A 166 3.28 10.81 2.65
C ARG A 166 2.72 10.86 4.05
N GLY A 167 2.31 9.71 4.57
CA GLY A 167 1.75 9.55 5.89
C GLY A 167 2.26 8.32 6.61
N ILE A 168 2.03 8.27 7.91
CA ILE A 168 2.24 7.07 8.73
C ILE A 168 0.89 6.38 8.88
N THR A 169 0.86 5.07 8.64
CA THR A 169 -0.26 4.21 9.00
C THR A 169 -0.08 3.75 10.44
N THR A 170 -1.15 3.77 11.22
CA THR A 170 -1.11 3.46 12.67
C THR A 170 -2.34 2.64 13.07
N SER A 171 -2.22 1.93 14.20
CA SER A 171 -3.30 1.20 14.86
C SER A 171 -3.17 1.33 16.38
N ALA A 172 -4.01 0.64 17.13
CA ALA A 172 -3.87 0.49 18.58
C ALA A 172 -2.54 -0.16 18.98
N TYR A 173 -1.91 -0.90 18.08
CA TYR A 173 -0.72 -1.71 18.33
C TYR A 173 -0.90 -2.61 19.57
N ASP A 174 -2.05 -3.32 19.62
CA ASP A 174 -2.30 -4.30 20.67
C ASP A 174 -1.24 -5.41 20.57
N PRO A 175 -0.53 -5.73 21.67
CA PRO A 175 0.53 -6.73 21.65
C PRO A 175 0.08 -8.11 21.17
N ASP A 176 -1.19 -8.49 21.38
CA ASP A 176 -1.71 -9.78 20.92
C ASP A 176 -1.88 -9.81 19.39
N ASP A 177 -2.29 -8.70 18.78
CA ASP A 177 -2.47 -8.57 17.33
C ASP A 177 -1.14 -8.36 16.59
N TRP A 178 -0.17 -7.76 17.27
CA TRP A 178 1.15 -7.42 16.70
C TRP A 178 2.28 -8.36 17.13
N ALA A 179 1.96 -9.50 17.77
CA ALA A 179 2.97 -10.50 18.11
C ALA A 179 3.72 -10.98 16.83
N PRO A 180 5.05 -11.15 16.89
CA PRO A 180 5.92 -11.11 18.07
C PRO A 180 6.56 -9.76 18.39
N MET A 181 5.97 -8.62 18.00
CA MET A 181 6.52 -7.29 18.28
C MET A 181 6.59 -7.04 19.80
N PRO A 182 7.74 -6.60 20.34
CA PRO A 182 7.88 -6.32 21.76
C PRO A 182 7.02 -5.11 22.20
N GLU A 183 6.41 -5.18 23.40
CA GLU A 183 5.59 -4.09 23.96
C GLU A 183 6.26 -2.70 23.93
N PRO A 184 7.56 -2.52 24.20
CA PRO A 184 8.18 -1.20 24.07
C PRO A 184 8.11 -0.64 22.64
N MET A 185 8.10 -1.49 21.63
CA MET A 185 7.99 -1.12 20.24
C MET A 185 6.53 -0.78 19.87
N CYS A 186 5.57 -1.56 20.35
CA CYS A 186 4.15 -1.23 20.25
C CYS A 186 3.84 0.13 20.88
N ALA A 187 4.33 0.38 22.09
CA ALA A 187 4.20 1.67 22.78
C ALA A 187 4.86 2.82 22.00
N HIS A 188 6.02 2.59 21.37
CA HIS A 188 6.69 3.57 20.52
C HIS A 188 5.79 3.96 19.34
N PHE A 189 5.32 2.99 18.56
CA PHE A 189 4.50 3.26 17.38
C PHE A 189 3.13 3.87 17.73
N ARG A 190 2.54 3.48 18.85
CA ARG A 190 1.30 4.06 19.39
C ARG A 190 1.45 5.56 19.68
N ALA A 191 2.62 5.99 20.09
CA ALA A 191 2.93 7.40 20.37
C ALA A 191 3.22 8.24 19.10
N ILE A 192 3.38 7.62 17.94
CA ILE A 192 3.65 8.25 16.62
C ILE A 192 4.83 9.24 16.65
N PRO A 193 5.97 8.95 17.25
CA PRO A 193 7.08 9.92 17.41
C PRO A 193 7.76 10.23 16.07
N ASP A 194 7.60 9.36 15.07
CA ASP A 194 8.29 9.44 13.78
C ASP A 194 7.63 10.41 12.80
N TYR A 195 6.47 10.98 13.13
CA TYR A 195 5.70 11.85 12.24
C TYR A 195 6.51 13.03 11.69
N ASP A 196 7.25 13.72 12.55
CA ASP A 196 8.06 14.86 12.15
C ASP A 196 9.33 14.42 11.39
N ALA A 197 9.99 13.37 11.86
CA ALA A 197 11.22 12.86 11.26
C ALA A 197 11.02 12.31 9.84
N THR A 198 9.85 11.75 9.57
CA THR A 198 9.48 11.22 8.24
C THR A 198 8.90 12.29 7.31
N LEU A 199 8.69 13.52 7.79
CA LEU A 199 8.02 14.60 7.08
C LEU A 199 6.61 14.20 6.62
N SER A 200 5.92 13.42 7.45
CA SER A 200 4.55 12.97 7.19
C SER A 200 3.57 14.15 7.18
N SER A 201 2.61 14.13 6.25
CA SER A 201 1.59 15.16 6.06
C SER A 201 0.22 14.75 6.60
N PHE A 202 0.04 13.45 6.84
CA PHE A 202 -1.19 12.87 7.38
C PHE A 202 -0.88 11.62 8.20
N ILE A 203 -1.87 11.17 8.94
CA ILE A 203 -1.91 9.90 9.65
C ILE A 203 -3.10 9.12 9.10
N SER A 204 -2.88 7.84 8.76
CA SER A 204 -3.93 6.89 8.45
C SER A 204 -4.09 5.96 9.65
N HIS A 205 -5.13 6.14 10.44
CA HIS A 205 -5.33 5.38 11.68
C HIS A 205 -6.44 4.35 11.52
N GLU A 206 -6.30 3.21 12.18
CA GLU A 206 -7.29 2.14 12.17
C GLU A 206 -8.61 2.58 12.85
N ALA A 207 -9.72 2.55 12.11
CA ALA A 207 -10.99 3.11 12.56
C ALA A 207 -11.57 2.48 13.86
N PRO A 208 -11.42 1.18 14.14
CA PRO A 208 -11.90 0.60 15.39
C PRO A 208 -11.27 1.17 16.66
N ASP A 209 -10.12 1.86 16.54
CA ASP A 209 -9.39 2.45 17.66
C ASP A 209 -9.65 3.97 17.84
N LEU A 210 -10.63 4.54 17.13
CA LEU A 210 -10.99 5.96 17.18
C LEU A 210 -12.08 6.28 18.19
#